data_692f763769ad942e6bc79dd7ce7b69ab
#
_entry.id   692f763769ad942e6bc79dd7ce7b69ab
#
_cell.length_a   1.000
_cell.length_b   1.000
_cell.length_c   1.000
_cell.angle_alpha   90.00
_cell.angle_beta   90.00
_cell.angle_gamma   90.00
#
_symmetry.space_group_name_H-M   'P 1'
#
loop_
_entity.id
_entity.type
_entity.pdbx_description
1 polymer ?
#
loop_
_entity_poly.entity_id
_entity_poly.type
_entity_poly.pdbx_seq_one_letter_code
_entity_poly.pdbx_strand_id
1 'polypeptide(L)'
;MKTILLAVVATLFASSAFASGQHAGDHDSFGRPGRAADVTRTIQVRTLDTMKFAFEPAVGTISKGETIRFVVSNPGQLTHEFAIGDAASQRAHAEMMRKMPGMQHEADPTTVSLAPGASKTLIWKFDKAVSGGIVLACHIAGHYEAGMHTQIKLN
;
A
#
# COMPACT_ATOMS: atom_id res chain seq x y z
N MET A 1 -52.99 -12.78 -49.50
CA MET A 1 -52.66 -12.82 -48.09
C MET A 1 -51.16 -13.08 -47.99
N LYS A 2 -50.37 -12.07 -47.67
CA LYS A 2 -48.89 -12.17 -47.53
C LYS A 2 -48.54 -12.21 -46.06
N THR A 3 -48.07 -13.34 -45.55
CA THR A 3 -47.61 -13.53 -44.18
C THR A 3 -46.19 -13.04 -44.07
N ILE A 4 -45.95 -12.00 -43.23
CA ILE A 4 -44.62 -11.48 -42.92
C ILE A 4 -44.13 -12.22 -41.67
N LEU A 5 -43.04 -12.99 -41.82
CA LEU A 5 -42.32 -13.61 -40.69
C LEU A 5 -41.36 -12.58 -40.08
N LEU A 6 -41.60 -12.19 -38.85
CA LEU A 6 -40.68 -11.34 -38.07
C LEU A 6 -39.63 -12.24 -37.42
N ALA A 7 -38.36 -12.15 -37.83
CA ALA A 7 -37.28 -12.82 -37.18
C ALA A 7 -36.76 -11.92 -36.02
N VAL A 8 -36.90 -12.42 -34.78
CA VAL A 8 -36.34 -11.79 -33.58
C VAL A 8 -34.90 -12.25 -33.45
N VAL A 9 -33.97 -11.35 -33.68
CA VAL A 9 -32.53 -11.59 -33.40
C VAL A 9 -32.27 -11.28 -31.94
N ALA A 10 -32.04 -12.30 -31.13
CA ALA A 10 -31.60 -12.16 -29.75
C ALA A 10 -30.08 -11.94 -29.71
N THR A 11 -29.64 -10.73 -29.44
CA THR A 11 -28.24 -10.42 -29.20
C THR A 11 -27.87 -10.83 -27.77
N LEU A 12 -27.07 -11.91 -27.62
CA LEU A 12 -26.42 -12.25 -26.36
C LEU A 12 -25.28 -11.24 -26.09
N PHE A 13 -25.45 -10.39 -25.09
CA PHE A 13 -24.34 -9.64 -24.52
C PHE A 13 -23.51 -10.56 -23.61
N ALA A 14 -22.34 -10.98 -24.08
CA ALA A 14 -21.36 -11.64 -23.25
C ALA A 14 -20.73 -10.58 -22.32
N SER A 15 -21.11 -10.58 -21.05
CA SER A 15 -20.45 -9.79 -20.02
C SER A 15 -19.09 -10.40 -19.74
N SER A 16 -18.02 -9.78 -20.22
CA SER A 16 -16.64 -10.10 -19.85
C SER A 16 -16.43 -9.71 -18.37
N ALA A 17 -16.48 -10.67 -17.47
CA ALA A 17 -16.02 -10.49 -16.11
C ALA A 17 -14.49 -10.33 -16.17
N PHE A 18 -13.99 -9.10 -16.02
CA PHE A 18 -12.60 -8.89 -15.71
C PHE A 18 -12.35 -9.43 -14.29
N ALA A 19 -11.75 -10.61 -14.21
CA ALA A 19 -11.17 -11.09 -12.99
C ALA A 19 -9.96 -10.19 -12.68
N SER A 20 -10.17 -9.15 -11.87
CA SER A 20 -9.09 -8.43 -11.21
C SER A 20 -8.41 -9.44 -10.30
N GLY A 21 -7.22 -9.91 -10.70
CA GLY A 21 -6.36 -10.74 -9.88
C GLY A 21 -6.01 -9.96 -8.61
N GLN A 22 -6.76 -10.22 -7.55
CA GLN A 22 -6.39 -9.80 -6.20
C GLN A 22 -5.16 -10.63 -5.83
N HIS A 23 -3.99 -10.03 -5.91
CA HIS A 23 -2.86 -10.47 -5.11
C HIS A 23 -3.20 -10.10 -3.65
N ALA A 24 -3.98 -10.94 -3.01
CA ALA A 24 -4.25 -10.88 -1.60
C ALA A 24 -2.98 -11.34 -0.86
N GLY A 25 -1.99 -10.46 -0.74
CA GLY A 25 -1.16 -10.44 0.44
C GLY A 25 -2.12 -10.18 1.60
N ASP A 26 -1.93 -10.83 2.74
CA ASP A 26 -2.83 -10.74 3.90
C ASP A 26 -2.76 -9.33 4.54
N HIS A 27 -3.14 -8.30 3.73
CA HIS A 27 -3.17 -6.90 4.15
C HIS A 27 -4.18 -6.67 5.27
N ASP A 28 -5.11 -7.60 5.42
CA ASP A 28 -6.14 -7.54 6.45
C ASP A 28 -5.63 -7.84 7.85
N SER A 29 -4.40 -8.35 8.02
CA SER A 29 -3.87 -8.76 9.33
C SER A 29 -3.68 -7.60 10.31
N PHE A 30 -3.42 -6.37 9.82
CA PHE A 30 -3.16 -5.19 10.65
C PHE A 30 -4.14 -4.02 10.42
N GLY A 31 -5.15 -4.20 9.56
CA GLY A 31 -6.14 -3.17 9.30
C GLY A 31 -6.68 -3.20 7.88
N ARG A 32 -7.01 -2.02 7.36
CA ARG A 32 -7.60 -1.85 6.02
C ARG A 32 -7.37 -0.45 5.48
N PRO A 33 -7.56 -0.22 4.17
CA PRO A 33 -7.57 1.12 3.59
C PRO A 33 -8.51 2.05 4.34
N GLY A 34 -8.02 3.22 4.73
CA GLY A 34 -8.77 4.25 5.44
C GLY A 34 -9.47 5.22 4.50
N ARG A 35 -10.57 5.85 4.97
CA ARG A 35 -11.24 6.93 4.23
C ARG A 35 -10.66 8.27 4.65
N ALA A 36 -10.55 9.23 3.73
CA ALA A 36 -10.04 10.57 4.02
C ALA A 36 -10.82 11.30 5.12
N ALA A 37 -12.15 11.06 5.21
CA ALA A 37 -13.01 11.65 6.22
C ALA A 37 -12.78 11.10 7.65
N ASP A 38 -12.18 9.92 7.77
CA ASP A 38 -11.94 9.24 9.05
C ASP A 38 -10.52 9.50 9.59
N VAL A 39 -9.71 10.29 8.91
CA VAL A 39 -8.32 10.56 9.30
C VAL A 39 -8.27 11.30 10.63
N THR A 40 -7.63 10.70 11.61
CA THR A 40 -7.41 11.25 12.94
C THR A 40 -6.05 11.90 13.10
N ARG A 41 -5.06 11.47 12.29
CA ARG A 41 -3.69 12.00 12.30
C ARG A 41 -3.11 12.00 10.89
N THR A 42 -2.33 13.05 10.57
CA THR A 42 -1.53 13.12 9.34
C THR A 42 -0.06 13.17 9.70
N ILE A 43 0.75 12.37 9.04
CA ILE A 43 2.20 12.29 9.21
C ILE A 43 2.85 12.57 7.86
N GLN A 44 3.72 13.60 7.84
CA GLN A 44 4.61 13.83 6.71
C GLN A 44 5.76 12.83 6.79
N VAL A 45 6.04 12.13 5.70
CA VAL A 45 7.13 11.17 5.60
C VAL A 45 8.06 11.62 4.49
N ARG A 46 9.33 11.75 4.79
CA ARG A 46 10.38 11.97 3.77
C ARG A 46 11.23 10.71 3.67
N THR A 47 11.37 10.17 2.47
CA THR A 47 12.33 9.12 2.16
C THR A 47 13.68 9.78 1.90
N LEU A 48 14.75 9.26 2.49
CA LEU A 48 16.08 9.87 2.43
C LEU A 48 17.08 8.91 1.78
N ASP A 49 17.95 9.42 0.91
CA ASP A 49 19.03 8.64 0.26
C ASP A 49 20.07 8.11 1.28
N THR A 50 19.97 8.53 2.54
CA THR A 50 20.71 7.95 3.68
C THR A 50 20.08 6.67 4.22
N MET A 51 19.11 6.07 3.49
CA MET A 51 18.38 4.87 3.87
C MET A 51 17.61 5.02 5.19
N LYS A 52 16.94 6.16 5.34
CA LYS A 52 16.10 6.47 6.50
C LYS A 52 14.77 7.09 6.08
N PHE A 53 13.78 6.95 6.95
CA PHE A 53 12.57 7.76 6.93
C PHE A 53 12.67 8.88 7.95
N ALA A 54 12.25 10.09 7.58
CA ALA A 54 12.01 11.18 8.51
C ALA A 54 10.50 11.41 8.63
N PHE A 55 10.01 11.51 9.86
CA PHE A 55 8.58 11.64 10.18
C PHE A 55 8.30 12.97 10.89
N GLU A 56 7.25 13.68 10.44
CA GLU A 56 6.78 14.92 11.07
C GLU A 56 5.24 14.94 11.14
N PRO A 57 4.65 14.93 12.34
CA PRO A 57 5.29 14.64 13.63
C PRO A 57 5.85 13.21 13.70
N ALA A 58 6.65 12.90 14.71
CA ALA A 58 7.11 11.54 14.96
C ALA A 58 5.92 10.57 15.05
N VAL A 59 6.05 9.36 14.46
CA VAL A 59 4.94 8.40 14.42
C VAL A 59 4.47 8.01 15.83
N GLY A 60 5.43 7.79 16.74
CA GLY A 60 5.12 7.36 18.10
C GLY A 60 4.39 6.00 18.12
N THR A 61 3.50 5.82 19.10
CA THR A 61 2.62 4.65 19.16
C THR A 61 1.36 4.88 18.34
N ILE A 62 0.89 3.86 17.65
CA ILE A 62 -0.40 3.86 16.95
C ILE A 62 -1.44 3.23 17.86
N SER A 63 -2.61 3.85 17.98
CA SER A 63 -3.74 3.30 18.73
C SER A 63 -4.63 2.44 17.85
N LYS A 64 -5.13 1.33 18.39
CA LYS A 64 -6.11 0.51 17.68
C LYS A 64 -7.34 1.35 17.31
N GLY A 65 -7.76 1.26 16.05
CA GLY A 65 -8.87 2.03 15.49
C GLY A 65 -8.44 3.36 14.85
N GLU A 66 -7.20 3.79 15.04
CA GLU A 66 -6.67 5.01 14.46
C GLU A 66 -6.61 4.95 12.93
N THR A 67 -6.96 6.03 12.26
CA THR A 67 -6.81 6.20 10.82
C THR A 67 -5.75 7.25 10.54
N ILE A 68 -4.63 6.83 9.96
CA ILE A 68 -3.49 7.71 9.69
C ILE A 68 -3.38 7.99 8.19
N ARG A 69 -3.17 9.26 7.85
CA ARG A 69 -2.72 9.69 6.52
C ARG A 69 -1.22 9.85 6.55
N PHE A 70 -0.51 9.10 5.73
CA PHE A 70 0.91 9.30 5.44
C PHE A 70 1.04 10.08 4.14
N VAL A 71 1.60 11.28 4.20
CA VAL A 71 1.97 12.07 3.03
C VAL A 71 3.44 11.86 2.78
N VAL A 72 3.75 10.99 1.83
CA VAL A 72 5.11 10.51 1.58
C VAL A 72 5.73 11.30 0.43
N SER A 73 6.91 11.84 0.64
CA SER A 73 7.68 12.59 -0.36
C SER A 73 9.09 12.05 -0.49
N ASN A 74 9.63 12.08 -1.70
CA ASN A 74 11.01 11.72 -2.00
C ASN A 74 11.79 12.95 -2.49
N PRO A 75 12.47 13.67 -1.59
CA PRO A 75 13.32 14.81 -1.96
C PRO A 75 14.70 14.40 -2.50
N GLY A 76 15.01 13.09 -2.49
CA GLY A 76 16.30 12.52 -2.89
C GLY A 76 16.46 12.28 -4.38
N GLN A 77 17.53 11.55 -4.73
CA GLN A 77 17.88 11.20 -6.12
C GLN A 77 17.63 9.71 -6.41
N LEU A 78 17.45 8.87 -5.38
CA LEU A 78 17.17 7.45 -5.52
C LEU A 78 15.66 7.21 -5.50
N THR A 79 15.21 6.17 -6.19
CA THR A 79 13.84 5.68 -6.03
C THR A 79 13.70 5.03 -4.67
N HIS A 80 12.61 5.32 -3.97
CA HIS A 80 12.27 4.73 -2.68
C HIS A 80 10.88 4.13 -2.69
N GLU A 81 10.62 3.31 -1.68
CA GLU A 81 9.32 2.74 -1.38
C GLU A 81 8.96 3.06 0.06
N PHE A 82 7.67 3.24 0.33
CA PHE A 82 7.14 3.30 1.68
C PHE A 82 6.02 2.26 1.79
N ALA A 83 6.32 1.18 2.51
CA ALA A 83 5.40 0.08 2.77
C ALA A 83 5.04 0.02 4.24
N ILE A 84 3.76 -0.18 4.56
CA ILE A 84 3.27 -0.42 5.92
C ILE A 84 2.84 -1.89 6.05
N GLY A 85 3.12 -2.52 7.19
CA GLY A 85 2.71 -3.90 7.41
C GLY A 85 3.11 -4.44 8.77
N ASP A 86 2.58 -5.60 9.13
CA ASP A 86 3.13 -6.40 10.21
C ASP A 86 4.36 -7.20 9.73
N ALA A 87 5.00 -7.92 10.64
CA ALA A 87 6.22 -8.68 10.31
C ALA A 87 6.00 -9.77 9.25
N ALA A 88 4.78 -10.33 9.13
CA ALA A 88 4.48 -11.38 8.16
C ALA A 88 4.26 -10.79 6.76
N SER A 89 3.45 -9.73 6.64
CA SER A 89 3.20 -9.04 5.38
C SER A 89 4.48 -8.42 4.82
N GLN A 90 5.33 -7.82 5.68
CA GLN A 90 6.62 -7.26 5.25
C GLN A 90 7.58 -8.34 4.70
N ARG A 91 7.61 -9.55 5.31
CA ARG A 91 8.41 -10.66 4.75
C ARG A 91 7.89 -11.12 3.39
N ALA A 92 6.56 -11.23 3.24
CA ALA A 92 5.95 -11.61 1.97
C ALA A 92 6.25 -10.58 0.88
N HIS A 93 6.14 -9.29 1.21
CA HIS A 93 6.46 -8.19 0.31
C HIS A 93 7.95 -8.19 -0.09
N ALA A 94 8.87 -8.36 0.87
CA ALA A 94 10.30 -8.48 0.59
C ALA A 94 10.63 -9.65 -0.35
N GLU A 95 9.95 -10.79 -0.19
CA GLU A 95 10.13 -11.94 -1.07
C GLU A 95 9.62 -11.65 -2.50
N MET A 96 8.49 -10.97 -2.62
CA MET A 96 7.94 -10.54 -3.90
C MET A 96 8.90 -9.58 -4.61
N MET A 97 9.44 -8.57 -3.91
CA MET A 97 10.39 -7.59 -4.46
C MET A 97 11.69 -8.25 -4.94
N ARG A 98 12.18 -9.29 -4.26
CA ARG A 98 13.36 -10.06 -4.74
C ARG A 98 13.09 -10.82 -6.02
N LYS A 99 11.86 -11.32 -6.21
CA LYS A 99 11.47 -12.08 -7.42
C LYS A 99 11.17 -11.17 -8.60
N MET A 100 10.69 -9.94 -8.33
CA MET A 100 10.24 -8.99 -9.33
C MET A 100 10.86 -7.60 -9.07
N PRO A 101 12.19 -7.44 -9.22
CA PRO A 101 12.85 -6.17 -9.01
C PRO A 101 12.31 -5.13 -10.01
N GLY A 102 11.98 -3.93 -9.50
CA GLY A 102 11.43 -2.83 -10.31
C GLY A 102 9.90 -2.87 -10.48
N MET A 103 9.20 -3.79 -9.80
CA MET A 103 7.74 -3.80 -9.77
C MET A 103 7.21 -2.49 -9.18
N GLN A 104 6.19 -1.91 -9.85
CA GLN A 104 5.46 -0.75 -9.34
C GLN A 104 4.21 -1.22 -8.60
N HIS A 105 3.97 -0.67 -7.40
CA HIS A 105 2.87 -1.10 -6.51
C HIS A 105 1.64 -0.17 -6.61
N GLU A 106 1.20 0.16 -7.83
CA GLU A 106 0.09 1.09 -8.01
C GLU A 106 -1.25 0.59 -7.47
N ALA A 107 -1.42 -0.73 -7.38
CA ALA A 107 -2.64 -1.36 -6.88
C ALA A 107 -2.55 -1.85 -5.42
N ASP A 108 -1.39 -1.73 -4.77
CA ASP A 108 -1.19 -2.16 -3.38
C ASP A 108 -1.56 -1.01 -2.42
N PRO A 109 -2.64 -1.16 -1.62
CA PRO A 109 -3.07 -0.09 -0.72
C PRO A 109 -2.13 0.14 0.47
N THR A 110 -1.16 -0.76 0.70
CA THR A 110 -0.19 -0.67 1.81
C THR A 110 1.16 -0.11 1.40
N THR A 111 1.38 0.12 0.09
CA THR A 111 2.70 0.44 -0.44
C THR A 111 2.63 1.56 -1.47
N VAL A 112 3.57 2.48 -1.43
CA VAL A 112 3.76 3.51 -2.46
C VAL A 112 5.21 3.55 -2.90
N SER A 113 5.45 3.47 -4.22
CA SER A 113 6.77 3.69 -4.83
C SER A 113 6.92 5.16 -5.23
N LEU A 114 8.07 5.76 -4.95
CA LEU A 114 8.35 7.17 -5.18
C LEU A 114 9.65 7.35 -5.97
N ALA A 115 9.53 7.81 -7.21
CA ALA A 115 10.66 8.33 -7.97
C ALA A 115 11.20 9.62 -7.32
N PRO A 116 12.43 10.07 -7.65
CA PRO A 116 12.95 11.37 -7.24
C PRO A 116 11.96 12.51 -7.49
N GLY A 117 11.73 13.36 -6.48
CA GLY A 117 10.81 14.50 -6.53
C GLY A 117 9.32 14.13 -6.39
N ALA A 118 8.96 12.85 -6.36
CA ALA A 118 7.56 12.42 -6.27
C ALA A 118 6.99 12.56 -4.85
N SER A 119 5.66 12.72 -4.78
CA SER A 119 4.90 12.66 -3.54
C SER A 119 3.65 11.82 -3.75
N LYS A 120 3.33 10.96 -2.79
CA LYS A 120 2.14 10.10 -2.78
C LYS A 120 1.49 10.09 -1.39
N THR A 121 0.22 9.74 -1.33
CA THR A 121 -0.52 9.63 -0.07
C THR A 121 -1.01 8.21 0.13
N LEU A 122 -0.86 7.70 1.36
CA LEU A 122 -1.39 6.43 1.81
C LEU A 122 -2.25 6.69 3.05
N ILE A 123 -3.48 6.14 3.09
CA ILE A 123 -4.38 6.27 4.24
C ILE A 123 -4.73 4.87 4.72
N TRP A 124 -4.43 4.59 5.99
CA TRP A 124 -4.64 3.29 6.57
C TRP A 124 -5.36 3.37 7.92
N LYS A 125 -6.32 2.48 8.13
CA LYS A 125 -7.01 2.30 9.41
C LYS A 125 -6.44 1.08 10.12
N PHE A 126 -5.86 1.27 11.30
CA PHE A 126 -5.25 0.24 12.16
C PHE A 126 -6.30 -0.33 13.12
N ASP A 127 -7.27 -1.08 12.64
CA ASP A 127 -8.40 -1.57 13.46
C ASP A 127 -8.25 -3.02 13.94
N LYS A 128 -7.11 -3.67 13.66
CA LYS A 128 -6.80 -5.01 14.14
C LYS A 128 -5.59 -5.00 15.08
N ALA A 129 -5.63 -5.87 16.09
CA ALA A 129 -4.50 -6.06 16.98
C ALA A 129 -3.41 -6.87 16.27
N VAL A 130 -2.15 -6.46 16.43
CA VAL A 130 -0.99 -7.10 15.81
C VAL A 130 0.05 -7.43 16.86
N SER A 131 0.45 -8.69 16.95
CA SER A 131 1.60 -9.08 17.77
C SER A 131 2.89 -8.57 17.13
N GLY A 132 3.72 -7.83 17.89
CA GLY A 132 5.00 -7.30 17.42
C GLY A 132 4.93 -5.92 16.77
N GLY A 133 3.72 -5.33 16.62
CA GLY A 133 3.57 -3.96 16.07
C GLY A 133 3.63 -3.88 14.56
N ILE A 134 3.74 -2.66 14.06
CA ILE A 134 3.76 -2.30 12.63
C ILE A 134 5.19 -2.00 12.21
N VAL A 135 5.58 -2.45 11.03
CA VAL A 135 6.84 -2.11 10.39
C VAL A 135 6.56 -1.18 9.20
N LEU A 136 7.26 -0.06 9.15
CA LEU A 136 7.35 0.84 8.03
C LEU A 136 8.67 0.56 7.32
N ALA A 137 8.68 0.22 6.03
CA ALA A 137 9.88 -0.29 5.36
C ALA A 137 9.99 0.14 3.89
N CYS A 138 11.21 0.06 3.35
CA CYS A 138 11.51 0.09 1.92
C CYS A 138 12.15 -1.23 1.53
N HIS A 139 11.56 -1.97 0.58
CA HIS A 139 12.07 -3.25 0.10
C HIS A 139 12.72 -3.18 -1.28
N ILE A 140 13.05 -1.99 -1.76
CA ILE A 140 13.98 -1.85 -2.88
C ILE A 140 15.29 -2.52 -2.48
N ALA A 141 15.90 -3.27 -3.40
CA ALA A 141 17.07 -4.09 -3.12
C ALA A 141 18.19 -3.31 -2.38
N GLY A 142 18.57 -3.81 -1.22
CA GLY A 142 19.61 -3.25 -0.35
C GLY A 142 19.14 -2.14 0.61
N HIS A 143 17.94 -1.55 0.41
CA HIS A 143 17.49 -0.42 1.24
C HIS A 143 17.09 -0.85 2.65
N TYR A 144 16.38 -1.97 2.77
CA TYR A 144 15.99 -2.53 4.08
C TYR A 144 17.22 -2.90 4.91
N GLU A 145 18.17 -3.60 4.29
CA GLU A 145 19.44 -4.05 4.91
C GLU A 145 20.31 -2.87 5.33
N ALA A 146 20.26 -1.76 4.59
CA ALA A 146 20.91 -0.50 4.94
C ALA A 146 20.20 0.26 6.07
N GLY A 147 19.07 -0.27 6.58
CA GLY A 147 18.36 0.26 7.74
C GLY A 147 17.16 1.15 7.39
N MET A 148 16.63 1.10 6.16
CA MET A 148 15.43 1.85 5.78
C MET A 148 14.16 1.15 6.25
N HIS A 149 14.02 1.02 7.57
CA HIS A 149 12.85 0.48 8.24
C HIS A 149 12.68 1.07 9.64
N THR A 150 11.46 1.04 10.15
CA THR A 150 11.12 1.52 11.50
C THR A 150 9.99 0.65 12.06
N GLN A 151 10.15 0.17 13.29
CA GLN A 151 9.11 -0.60 13.98
C GLN A 151 8.31 0.33 14.90
N ILE A 152 6.99 0.25 14.83
CA ILE A 152 6.05 1.08 15.58
C ILE A 152 5.17 0.18 16.45
N LYS A 153 4.97 0.55 17.71
CA LYS A 153 4.02 -0.16 18.59
C LYS A 153 2.58 0.15 18.16
N LEU A 154 1.74 -0.87 18.17
CA LEU A 154 0.29 -0.78 18.03
C LEU A 154 -0.34 -1.22 19.35
N ASN A 155 -1.11 -0.34 19.99
CA ASN A 155 -1.81 -0.58 21.26
C ASN A 155 -3.31 -0.81 21.03
#